data_c6d41ffb5e469743104083a70abcf346
#
_entry.id   c6d41ffb5e469743104083a70abcf346
#
_cell.length_a   1.000
_cell.length_b   1.000
_cell.length_c   1.000
_cell.angle_alpha   90.00
_cell.angle_beta   90.00
_cell.angle_gamma   90.00
#
_symmetry.space_group_name_H-M   'P 1'
#
loop_
_entity.id
_entity.type
_entity.pdbx_description
1 polymer ?
#
loop_
_entity_poly.entity_id
_entity_poly.type
_entity_poly.pdbx_seq_one_letter_code
_entity_poly.pdbx_strand_id
1 'polypeptide(L)'
;MIIDTHAHLTDIKFDNDRKDVIERAFNSGLSRLIEVSCEMCYWYKSLELIKQNNIFASFGIHPIDVLKAVKSDYEKLETLIQNEKCVAVGEIGLDYHYDNCKNNIDAQKESLKVQLDLAKKYSKPVIIHCRDAYDDMIEFIKKQSFMPTGVIHCFSGSLEQAKIFVDLGFYLGIDGPITYKKSDILKEVVKNIEIGKLLVETDCPYLAPQKYKRTRNEPSYIIEIVKEIASIKNMSLNEIEKVTNQNALNLFKGIK
;
A
#
# COMPACT_ATOMS: atom_id res chain seq x y z
N MET A 1 9.39 -2.65 17.10
CA MET A 1 9.63 -3.27 15.76
C MET A 1 8.43 -2.95 14.87
N ILE A 2 8.65 -2.49 13.63
CA ILE A 2 7.60 -1.95 12.74
C ILE A 2 7.50 -2.83 11.50
N ILE A 3 6.30 -2.96 10.93
CA ILE A 3 6.05 -3.55 9.61
C ILE A 3 5.77 -2.42 8.63
N ASP A 4 6.56 -2.30 7.57
CA ASP A 4 6.28 -1.40 6.45
C ASP A 4 5.38 -2.13 5.45
N THR A 5 4.14 -1.68 5.32
CA THR A 5 3.13 -2.38 4.52
C THR A 5 3.11 -1.98 3.06
N HIS A 6 3.92 -0.99 2.64
CA HIS A 6 3.98 -0.56 1.26
C HIS A 6 5.32 0.14 0.93
N ALA A 7 6.15 -0.54 0.14
CA ALA A 7 7.42 0.01 -0.36
C ALA A 7 7.71 -0.50 -1.78
N HIS A 8 8.33 0.33 -2.63
CA HIS A 8 8.73 -0.02 -4.00
C HIS A 8 10.24 -0.15 -4.09
N LEU A 9 10.82 -1.13 -3.41
CA LEU A 9 12.26 -1.32 -3.36
C LEU A 9 12.87 -1.74 -4.71
N THR A 10 12.09 -2.25 -5.64
CA THR A 10 12.55 -2.59 -6.98
C THR A 10 12.60 -1.41 -7.95
N ASP A 11 12.10 -0.23 -7.54
CA ASP A 11 12.23 1.01 -8.31
C ASP A 11 13.70 1.29 -8.67
N ILE A 12 13.91 1.80 -9.89
CA ILE A 12 15.24 2.14 -10.44
C ILE A 12 16.00 3.13 -9.54
N LYS A 13 15.30 3.97 -8.78
CA LYS A 13 15.92 4.90 -7.83
C LYS A 13 16.74 4.23 -6.74
N PHE A 14 16.51 2.94 -6.50
CA PHE A 14 17.28 2.13 -5.54
C PHE A 14 18.35 1.26 -6.16
N ASP A 15 18.49 1.20 -7.48
CA ASP A 15 19.40 0.24 -8.16
C ASP A 15 20.85 0.33 -7.66
N ASN A 16 21.32 1.52 -7.30
CA ASN A 16 22.70 1.74 -6.88
C ASN A 16 23.00 1.34 -5.41
N ASP A 17 21.98 1.32 -4.53
CA ASP A 17 22.17 1.16 -3.09
C ASP A 17 21.04 0.37 -2.40
N ARG A 18 20.24 -0.38 -3.15
CA ARG A 18 19.10 -1.16 -2.63
C ARG A 18 19.45 -2.03 -1.43
N LYS A 19 20.60 -2.70 -1.49
CA LYS A 19 21.07 -3.55 -0.40
C LYS A 19 21.29 -2.76 0.88
N ASP A 20 21.95 -1.61 0.78
CA ASP A 20 22.25 -0.76 1.92
C ASP A 20 20.97 -0.13 2.50
N VAL A 21 20.01 0.22 1.62
CA VAL A 21 18.66 0.71 2.03
C VAL A 21 17.93 -0.34 2.86
N ILE A 22 17.93 -1.58 2.41
CA ILE A 22 17.30 -2.71 3.12
C ILE A 22 17.99 -2.94 4.47
N GLU A 23 19.31 -2.93 4.51
CA GLU A 23 20.08 -3.07 5.74
C GLU A 23 19.75 -1.94 6.73
N ARG A 24 19.73 -0.68 6.27
CA ARG A 24 19.32 0.46 7.11
C ARG A 24 17.90 0.30 7.62
N ALA A 25 16.97 -0.19 6.80
CA ALA A 25 15.59 -0.42 7.18
C ALA A 25 15.49 -1.36 8.39
N PHE A 26 16.09 -2.54 8.31
CA PHE A 26 16.06 -3.52 9.42
C PHE A 26 16.85 -3.03 10.63
N ASN A 27 17.98 -2.37 10.45
CA ASN A 27 18.76 -1.76 11.55
C ASN A 27 18.00 -0.63 12.25
N SER A 28 17.07 0.03 11.58
CA SER A 28 16.22 1.08 12.18
C SER A 28 15.03 0.54 12.97
N GLY A 29 14.84 -0.78 13.03
CA GLY A 29 13.80 -1.42 13.81
C GLY A 29 12.61 -1.97 12.99
N LEU A 30 12.69 -2.02 11.66
CA LEU A 30 11.70 -2.78 10.89
C LEU A 30 11.84 -4.28 11.21
N SER A 31 10.70 -4.95 11.27
CA SER A 31 10.64 -6.40 11.41
C SER A 31 10.30 -7.10 10.11
N ARG A 32 9.49 -6.46 9.28
CA ARG A 32 9.03 -6.97 7.98
C ARG A 32 8.76 -5.82 7.02
N LEU A 33 8.76 -6.15 5.74
CA LEU A 33 8.50 -5.22 4.67
C LEU A 33 7.70 -5.90 3.57
N ILE A 34 6.70 -5.19 3.00
CA ILE A 34 5.98 -5.62 1.80
C ILE A 34 6.48 -4.80 0.61
N GLU A 35 7.19 -5.49 -0.29
CA GLU A 35 7.53 -4.98 -1.62
C GLU A 35 6.28 -4.94 -2.48
N VAL A 36 5.88 -3.78 -2.95
CA VAL A 36 4.70 -3.61 -3.80
C VAL A 36 5.13 -3.52 -5.27
N SER A 37 4.90 -4.60 -6.00
CA SER A 37 5.32 -4.77 -7.38
C SER A 37 4.13 -4.60 -8.33
N CYS A 38 3.84 -3.37 -8.68
CA CYS A 38 2.68 -3.00 -9.49
C CYS A 38 3.02 -2.62 -10.93
N GLU A 39 4.30 -2.54 -11.26
CA GLU A 39 4.81 -2.39 -12.63
C GLU A 39 5.32 -3.74 -13.15
N MET A 40 4.78 -4.21 -14.27
CA MET A 40 5.07 -5.53 -14.85
C MET A 40 6.56 -5.78 -15.12
N CYS A 41 7.32 -4.72 -15.43
CA CYS A 41 8.76 -4.83 -15.67
C CYS A 41 9.59 -5.15 -14.41
N TYR A 42 9.04 -4.90 -13.22
CA TYR A 42 9.73 -5.16 -11.95
C TYR A 42 9.36 -6.49 -11.29
N TRP A 43 8.36 -7.22 -11.76
CA TRP A 43 7.91 -8.46 -11.13
C TRP A 43 9.03 -9.49 -10.89
N TYR A 44 9.95 -9.65 -11.85
CA TYR A 44 11.08 -10.58 -11.67
C TYR A 44 12.09 -10.08 -10.64
N LYS A 45 12.34 -8.76 -10.57
CA LYS A 45 13.20 -8.19 -9.53
C LYS A 45 12.60 -8.43 -8.14
N SER A 46 11.29 -8.27 -8.00
CA SER A 46 10.58 -8.51 -6.74
C SER A 46 10.62 -9.98 -6.33
N LEU A 47 10.50 -10.93 -7.29
CA LEU A 47 10.69 -12.36 -6.98
C LEU A 47 12.08 -12.68 -6.43
N GLU A 48 13.13 -12.02 -6.95
CA GLU A 48 14.48 -12.18 -6.40
C GLU A 48 14.60 -11.53 -5.02
N LEU A 49 13.98 -10.37 -4.83
CA LEU A 49 14.04 -9.63 -3.57
C LEU A 49 13.40 -10.38 -2.42
N ILE A 50 12.25 -11.01 -2.64
CA ILE A 50 11.53 -11.75 -1.61
C ILE A 50 12.18 -13.08 -1.22
N LYS A 51 13.26 -13.50 -1.87
CA LYS A 51 14.09 -14.61 -1.36
C LYS A 51 14.75 -14.26 -0.02
N GLN A 52 14.91 -12.97 0.27
CA GLN A 52 15.38 -12.52 1.57
C GLN A 52 14.34 -12.76 2.66
N ASN A 53 14.80 -13.09 3.86
CA ASN A 53 13.94 -13.22 5.02
C ASN A 53 13.27 -11.86 5.35
N ASN A 54 12.04 -11.91 5.86
CA ASN A 54 11.28 -10.73 6.30
C ASN A 54 10.87 -9.75 5.18
N ILE A 55 11.09 -10.09 3.91
CA ILE A 55 10.54 -9.35 2.77
C ILE A 55 9.48 -10.23 2.10
N PHE A 56 8.30 -9.66 1.91
CA PHE A 56 7.14 -10.24 1.25
C PHE A 56 6.78 -9.38 0.07
N ALA A 57 5.87 -9.83 -0.81
CA ALA A 57 5.43 -9.03 -1.94
C ALA A 57 3.91 -8.97 -2.07
N SER A 58 3.46 -7.93 -2.74
CA SER A 58 2.21 -7.92 -3.49
C SER A 58 2.50 -7.77 -4.97
N PHE A 59 1.65 -8.34 -5.80
CA PHE A 59 1.73 -8.21 -7.25
C PHE A 59 0.41 -7.68 -7.79
N GLY A 60 0.49 -6.74 -8.72
CA GLY A 60 -0.65 -6.12 -9.35
C GLY A 60 -0.29 -5.38 -10.64
N ILE A 61 -1.29 -4.83 -11.30
CA ILE A 61 -1.16 -3.91 -12.44
C ILE A 61 -1.76 -2.59 -12.01
N HIS A 62 -0.90 -1.59 -11.87
CA HIS A 62 -1.28 -0.25 -11.43
C HIS A 62 -2.25 0.42 -12.44
N PRO A 63 -3.22 1.22 -12.00
CA PRO A 63 -4.20 1.86 -12.90
C PRO A 63 -3.57 2.72 -14.02
N ILE A 64 -2.39 3.30 -13.81
CA ILE A 64 -1.70 4.08 -14.86
C ILE A 64 -1.11 3.21 -15.97
N ASP A 65 -0.94 1.91 -15.75
CA ASP A 65 -0.31 0.98 -16.69
C ASP A 65 -1.31 0.03 -17.38
N VAL A 66 -2.60 0.16 -17.10
CA VAL A 66 -3.63 -0.77 -17.64
C VAL A 66 -3.69 -0.82 -19.16
N LEU A 67 -3.37 0.27 -19.85
CA LEU A 67 -3.32 0.30 -21.33
C LEU A 67 -2.08 -0.37 -21.91
N LYS A 68 -1.05 -0.61 -21.09
CA LYS A 68 0.16 -1.33 -21.51
C LYS A 68 0.03 -2.83 -21.29
N ALA A 69 -0.89 -3.22 -20.40
CA ALA A 69 -1.09 -4.61 -20.04
C ALA A 69 -1.80 -5.39 -21.15
N VAL A 70 -1.32 -6.59 -21.40
CA VAL A 70 -1.93 -7.54 -22.34
C VAL A 70 -2.41 -8.79 -21.59
N LYS A 71 -3.23 -9.60 -22.24
CA LYS A 71 -3.80 -10.82 -21.61
C LYS A 71 -2.75 -11.69 -20.90
N SER A 72 -1.59 -11.90 -21.53
CA SER A 72 -0.52 -12.71 -20.95
C SER A 72 0.06 -12.14 -19.66
N ASP A 73 -0.09 -10.83 -19.39
CA ASP A 73 0.38 -10.24 -18.14
C ASP A 73 -0.56 -10.58 -16.98
N TYR A 74 -1.88 -10.66 -17.23
CA TYR A 74 -2.82 -11.16 -16.22
C TYR A 74 -2.61 -12.66 -15.93
N GLU A 75 -2.25 -13.47 -16.93
CA GLU A 75 -1.89 -14.89 -16.74
C GLU A 75 -0.59 -15.03 -15.91
N LYS A 76 0.40 -14.19 -16.15
CA LYS A 76 1.62 -14.12 -15.31
C LYS A 76 1.29 -13.64 -13.89
N LEU A 77 0.49 -12.57 -13.75
CA LEU A 77 0.05 -12.07 -12.46
C LEU A 77 -0.61 -13.17 -11.64
N GLU A 78 -1.49 -13.94 -12.24
CA GLU A 78 -2.13 -15.09 -11.60
C GLU A 78 -1.11 -16.11 -11.08
N THR A 79 -0.04 -16.36 -11.83
CA THR A 79 1.05 -17.25 -11.40
C THR A 79 1.83 -16.64 -10.21
N LEU A 80 2.11 -15.34 -10.25
CA LEU A 80 2.84 -14.63 -9.18
C LEU A 80 2.07 -14.61 -7.86
N ILE A 81 0.74 -14.42 -7.91
CA ILE A 81 -0.12 -14.41 -6.73
C ILE A 81 -0.07 -15.73 -5.95
N GLN A 82 0.26 -16.85 -6.61
CA GLN A 82 0.38 -18.17 -5.99
C GLN A 82 1.71 -18.36 -5.23
N ASN A 83 2.67 -17.46 -5.36
CA ASN A 83 3.90 -17.52 -4.57
C ASN A 83 3.56 -17.43 -3.08
N GLU A 84 4.22 -18.27 -2.25
CA GLU A 84 3.98 -18.31 -0.81
C GLU A 84 4.28 -16.98 -0.08
N LYS A 85 5.24 -16.20 -0.61
CA LYS A 85 5.58 -14.87 -0.10
C LYS A 85 4.78 -13.73 -0.73
N CYS A 86 3.87 -14.02 -1.66
CA CYS A 86 2.88 -13.07 -2.12
C CYS A 86 1.76 -12.95 -1.08
N VAL A 87 1.62 -11.82 -0.43
CA VAL A 87 0.71 -11.61 0.70
C VAL A 87 -0.54 -10.80 0.33
N ALA A 88 -0.57 -10.19 -0.85
CA ALA A 88 -1.70 -9.42 -1.34
C ALA A 88 -1.73 -9.37 -2.88
N VAL A 89 -2.88 -9.02 -3.45
CA VAL A 89 -2.99 -8.55 -4.84
C VAL A 89 -2.97 -7.04 -4.82
N GLY A 90 -2.00 -6.43 -5.44
CA GLY A 90 -1.82 -4.98 -5.44
C GLY A 90 -0.40 -4.56 -5.88
N GLU A 91 -0.27 -3.33 -6.21
CA GLU A 91 -1.21 -2.21 -6.11
C GLU A 91 -2.16 -2.19 -7.32
N ILE A 92 -3.46 -2.09 -7.06
CA ILE A 92 -4.52 -2.09 -8.06
C ILE A 92 -5.52 -0.97 -7.72
N GLY A 93 -6.27 -0.45 -8.68
CA GLY A 93 -7.24 0.56 -8.29
C GLY A 93 -7.64 1.54 -9.38
N LEU A 94 -7.88 2.80 -8.95
CA LEU A 94 -8.31 3.90 -9.81
C LEU A 94 -7.43 5.14 -9.57
N ASP A 95 -6.96 5.74 -10.65
CA ASP A 95 -6.24 7.01 -10.65
C ASP A 95 -6.87 7.96 -11.66
N TYR A 96 -7.41 9.09 -11.19
CA TYR A 96 -8.00 10.13 -12.05
C TYR A 96 -7.18 11.42 -12.06
N HIS A 97 -5.97 11.36 -11.48
CA HIS A 97 -5.11 12.54 -11.35
C HIS A 97 -4.51 12.99 -12.68
N TYR A 98 -3.99 12.05 -13.47
CA TYR A 98 -3.34 12.36 -14.74
C TYR A 98 -4.35 12.40 -15.88
N ASP A 99 -4.15 13.30 -16.86
CA ASP A 99 -5.08 13.46 -17.98
C ASP A 99 -5.23 12.21 -18.85
N ASN A 100 -4.15 11.46 -19.05
CA ASN A 100 -4.21 10.17 -19.74
C ASN A 100 -5.03 9.13 -18.96
N CYS A 101 -5.10 9.24 -17.64
CA CYS A 101 -5.89 8.35 -16.80
C CYS A 101 -7.38 8.65 -16.87
N LYS A 102 -7.77 9.92 -17.02
CA LYS A 102 -9.18 10.33 -17.16
C LYS A 102 -9.85 9.80 -18.44
N ASN A 103 -9.06 9.47 -19.46
CA ASN A 103 -9.56 8.96 -20.73
C ASN A 103 -9.67 7.43 -20.79
N ASN A 104 -9.25 6.71 -19.72
CA ASN A 104 -9.24 5.25 -19.69
C ASN A 104 -9.87 4.65 -18.41
N ILE A 105 -10.83 5.37 -17.84
CA ILE A 105 -11.54 4.97 -16.61
C ILE A 105 -12.15 3.56 -16.74
N ASP A 106 -12.77 3.26 -17.88
CA ASP A 106 -13.38 1.95 -18.10
C ASP A 106 -12.32 0.83 -18.12
N ALA A 107 -11.18 1.07 -18.75
CA ALA A 107 -10.07 0.11 -18.74
C ALA A 107 -9.49 -0.10 -17.32
N GLN A 108 -9.41 0.97 -16.51
CA GLN A 108 -9.01 0.85 -15.10
C GLN A 108 -10.03 0.00 -14.31
N LYS A 109 -11.33 0.26 -14.48
CA LYS A 109 -12.40 -0.49 -13.81
C LYS A 109 -12.43 -1.97 -14.23
N GLU A 110 -12.20 -2.25 -15.53
CA GLU A 110 -12.10 -3.62 -16.04
C GLU A 110 -10.88 -4.34 -15.45
N SER A 111 -9.70 -3.74 -15.48
CA SER A 111 -8.49 -4.28 -14.88
C SER A 111 -8.65 -4.51 -13.37
N LEU A 112 -9.23 -3.54 -12.65
CA LEU A 112 -9.52 -3.66 -11.23
C LEU A 112 -10.43 -4.86 -10.95
N LYS A 113 -11.50 -5.03 -11.74
CA LYS A 113 -12.41 -6.17 -11.59
C LYS A 113 -11.69 -7.50 -11.76
N VAL A 114 -10.89 -7.67 -12.81
CA VAL A 114 -10.11 -8.89 -13.06
C VAL A 114 -9.20 -9.20 -11.87
N GLN A 115 -8.51 -8.21 -11.35
CA GLN A 115 -7.58 -8.37 -10.24
C GLN A 115 -8.27 -8.62 -8.90
N LEU A 116 -9.46 -8.06 -8.67
CA LEU A 116 -10.31 -8.40 -7.52
C LEU A 116 -10.80 -9.86 -7.60
N ASP A 117 -11.15 -10.33 -8.80
CA ASP A 117 -11.56 -11.73 -8.99
C ASP A 117 -10.39 -12.69 -8.72
N LEU A 118 -9.16 -12.34 -9.09
CA LEU A 118 -7.94 -13.08 -8.71
C LEU A 118 -7.72 -13.07 -7.19
N ALA A 119 -7.85 -11.92 -6.54
CA ALA A 119 -7.72 -11.80 -5.09
C ALA A 119 -8.72 -12.71 -4.37
N LYS A 120 -9.99 -12.73 -4.83
CA LYS A 120 -11.03 -13.63 -4.34
C LYS A 120 -10.65 -15.09 -4.54
N LYS A 121 -10.23 -15.46 -5.76
CA LYS A 121 -9.86 -16.85 -6.14
C LYS A 121 -8.77 -17.41 -5.23
N TYR A 122 -7.77 -16.61 -4.91
CA TYR A 122 -6.62 -17.01 -4.10
C TYR A 122 -6.72 -16.59 -2.63
N SER A 123 -7.87 -16.07 -2.20
CA SER A 123 -8.12 -15.62 -0.82
C SER A 123 -7.05 -14.66 -0.29
N LYS A 124 -6.59 -13.75 -1.14
CA LYS A 124 -5.61 -12.72 -0.82
C LYS A 124 -6.31 -11.39 -0.53
N PRO A 125 -5.82 -10.60 0.45
CA PRO A 125 -6.24 -9.21 0.59
C PRO A 125 -5.76 -8.37 -0.60
N VAL A 126 -6.29 -7.15 -0.72
CA VAL A 126 -5.90 -6.22 -1.79
C VAL A 126 -5.22 -4.97 -1.24
N ILE A 127 -4.28 -4.42 -1.99
CA ILE A 127 -3.70 -3.10 -1.78
C ILE A 127 -4.29 -2.19 -2.86
N ILE A 128 -5.13 -1.24 -2.44
CA ILE A 128 -5.90 -0.38 -3.33
C ILE A 128 -5.24 0.98 -3.46
N HIS A 129 -4.88 1.33 -4.68
CA HIS A 129 -4.59 2.68 -5.12
C HIS A 129 -5.88 3.45 -5.38
N CYS A 130 -6.03 4.62 -4.81
CA CYS A 130 -7.18 5.47 -5.05
C CYS A 130 -6.77 6.95 -5.04
N ARG A 131 -6.69 7.56 -6.22
CA ARG A 131 -6.27 8.95 -6.35
C ARG A 131 -7.29 9.75 -7.15
N ASP A 132 -7.86 10.79 -6.52
CA ASP A 132 -8.92 11.63 -7.10
C ASP A 132 -10.16 10.81 -7.57
N ALA A 133 -10.38 9.59 -7.01
CA ALA A 133 -11.37 8.61 -7.45
C ALA A 133 -12.17 7.95 -6.30
N TYR A 134 -12.17 8.55 -5.11
CA TYR A 134 -12.70 7.90 -3.90
C TYR A 134 -14.17 7.50 -3.99
N ASP A 135 -15.04 8.36 -4.51
CA ASP A 135 -16.48 8.10 -4.60
C ASP A 135 -16.75 6.97 -5.61
N ASP A 136 -16.08 7.00 -6.77
CA ASP A 136 -16.14 5.94 -7.77
C ASP A 136 -15.62 4.61 -7.24
N MET A 137 -14.54 4.64 -6.45
CA MET A 137 -13.98 3.44 -5.82
C MET A 137 -14.96 2.84 -4.80
N ILE A 138 -15.57 3.67 -3.95
CA ILE A 138 -16.60 3.24 -2.99
C ILE A 138 -17.78 2.59 -3.72
N GLU A 139 -18.27 3.23 -4.76
CA GLU A 139 -19.37 2.72 -5.57
C GLU A 139 -18.99 1.40 -6.26
N PHE A 140 -17.78 1.34 -6.82
CA PHE A 140 -17.27 0.15 -7.50
C PHE A 140 -17.16 -1.04 -6.54
N ILE A 141 -16.60 -0.84 -5.34
CA ILE A 141 -16.47 -1.90 -4.33
C ILE A 141 -17.85 -2.38 -3.88
N LYS A 142 -18.80 -1.47 -3.62
CA LYS A 142 -20.16 -1.84 -3.19
C LYS A 142 -20.93 -2.67 -4.22
N LYS A 143 -20.61 -2.51 -5.51
CA LYS A 143 -21.23 -3.27 -6.60
C LYS A 143 -20.63 -4.67 -6.82
N GLN A 144 -19.54 -5.02 -6.13
CA GLN A 144 -18.95 -6.34 -6.29
C GLN A 144 -19.84 -7.43 -5.68
N SER A 145 -19.82 -8.63 -6.25
CA SER A 145 -20.53 -9.80 -5.74
C SER A 145 -19.94 -10.39 -4.44
N PHE A 146 -18.85 -9.82 -3.96
CA PHE A 146 -18.18 -10.16 -2.69
C PHE A 146 -17.52 -8.90 -2.13
N MET A 147 -17.30 -8.87 -0.83
CA MET A 147 -16.58 -7.77 -0.19
C MET A 147 -15.09 -8.13 -0.11
N PRO A 148 -14.20 -7.45 -0.85
CA PRO A 148 -12.77 -7.65 -0.70
C PRO A 148 -12.30 -7.15 0.65
N THR A 149 -11.31 -7.81 1.23
CA THR A 149 -10.57 -7.29 2.38
C THR A 149 -9.28 -6.64 1.90
N GLY A 150 -8.87 -5.55 2.49
CA GLY A 150 -7.67 -4.87 2.00
C GLY A 150 -7.33 -3.58 2.74
N VAL A 151 -6.45 -2.83 2.13
CA VAL A 151 -6.03 -1.50 2.56
C VAL A 151 -6.24 -0.50 1.42
N ILE A 152 -6.75 0.68 1.75
CA ILE A 152 -6.66 1.85 0.87
C ILE A 152 -5.31 2.47 1.20
N HIS A 153 -4.32 2.23 0.34
CA HIS A 153 -2.96 2.70 0.53
C HIS A 153 -2.88 4.22 0.34
N CYS A 154 -1.90 4.86 0.98
CA CYS A 154 -1.63 6.31 0.88
C CYS A 154 -2.90 7.15 0.98
N PHE A 155 -3.73 6.86 2.01
CA PHE A 155 -5.06 7.46 2.11
C PHE A 155 -4.98 8.98 2.20
N SER A 156 -5.69 9.66 1.28
CA SER A 156 -5.74 11.12 1.20
C SER A 156 -7.14 11.70 1.01
N GLY A 157 -8.18 10.86 1.20
CA GLY A 157 -9.58 11.24 1.12
C GLY A 157 -10.09 11.98 2.36
N SER A 158 -11.40 12.31 2.35
CA SER A 158 -12.08 12.96 3.46
C SER A 158 -12.33 12.01 4.63
N LEU A 159 -12.68 12.57 5.80
CA LEU A 159 -13.08 11.76 6.96
C LEU A 159 -14.32 10.91 6.68
N GLU A 160 -15.27 11.42 5.91
CA GLU A 160 -16.49 10.69 5.51
C GLU A 160 -16.12 9.48 4.66
N GLN A 161 -15.25 9.66 3.66
CA GLN A 161 -14.77 8.57 2.81
C GLN A 161 -13.98 7.54 3.62
N ALA A 162 -13.13 8.00 4.56
CA ALA A 162 -12.40 7.14 5.48
C ALA A 162 -13.34 6.23 6.29
N LYS A 163 -14.41 6.79 6.86
CA LYS A 163 -15.42 6.04 7.62
C LYS A 163 -16.11 4.99 6.74
N ILE A 164 -16.47 5.35 5.51
CA ILE A 164 -17.11 4.41 4.58
C ILE A 164 -16.18 3.23 4.28
N PHE A 165 -14.88 3.45 3.99
CA PHE A 165 -13.96 2.36 3.75
C PHE A 165 -13.75 1.47 4.98
N VAL A 166 -13.67 2.06 6.16
CA VAL A 166 -13.58 1.32 7.43
C VAL A 166 -14.81 0.46 7.67
N ASP A 167 -16.01 1.00 7.42
CA ASP A 167 -17.29 0.27 7.51
C ASP A 167 -17.39 -0.86 6.48
N LEU A 168 -16.79 -0.69 5.31
CA LEU A 168 -16.64 -1.74 4.29
C LEU A 168 -15.56 -2.79 4.68
N GLY A 169 -14.86 -2.61 5.79
CA GLY A 169 -13.90 -3.57 6.32
C GLY A 169 -12.43 -3.28 5.95
N PHE A 170 -12.15 -2.22 5.20
CA PHE A 170 -10.79 -1.87 4.81
C PHE A 170 -9.98 -1.27 5.96
N TYR A 171 -8.67 -1.39 5.85
CA TYR A 171 -7.68 -0.59 6.58
C TYR A 171 -7.33 0.65 5.76
N LEU A 172 -6.75 1.66 6.42
CA LEU A 172 -6.20 2.86 5.78
C LEU A 172 -4.69 2.87 5.97
N GLY A 173 -3.95 2.95 4.87
CA GLY A 173 -2.49 3.11 4.85
C GLY A 173 -2.13 4.57 5.10
N ILE A 174 -1.25 4.80 6.06
CA ILE A 174 -0.79 6.14 6.48
C ILE A 174 0.70 6.23 6.25
N ASP A 175 1.12 7.20 5.46
CA ASP A 175 2.47 7.37 4.96
C ASP A 175 3.06 8.77 5.25
N GLY A 176 4.17 9.13 4.60
CA GLY A 176 4.93 10.36 4.83
C GLY A 176 4.13 11.65 4.88
N PRO A 177 3.15 11.91 4.03
CA PRO A 177 2.24 13.05 4.05
C PRO A 177 1.62 13.40 5.40
N ILE A 178 1.40 12.44 6.30
CA ILE A 178 0.88 12.73 7.65
C ILE A 178 1.77 13.72 8.41
N THR A 179 3.07 13.71 8.12
CA THR A 179 4.06 14.59 8.76
C THR A 179 4.11 16.00 8.18
N TYR A 180 3.38 16.27 7.08
CA TYR A 180 3.44 17.57 6.42
C TYR A 180 2.65 18.63 7.19
N LYS A 181 3.13 19.89 7.10
CA LYS A 181 2.48 21.02 7.78
C LYS A 181 1.05 21.29 7.29
N LYS A 182 0.74 20.96 6.04
CA LYS A 182 -0.55 21.22 5.38
C LYS A 182 -1.38 19.95 5.18
N SER A 183 -1.27 18.95 6.05
CA SER A 183 -2.03 17.70 5.97
C SER A 183 -3.20 17.64 6.97
N ASP A 184 -3.89 18.77 7.15
CA ASP A 184 -4.93 18.90 8.17
C ASP A 184 -6.06 17.85 8.00
N ILE A 185 -6.49 17.57 6.76
CA ILE A 185 -7.51 16.57 6.47
C ILE A 185 -7.03 15.17 6.89
N LEU A 186 -5.80 14.78 6.51
CA LEU A 186 -5.26 13.46 6.89
C LEU A 186 -5.06 13.35 8.40
N LYS A 187 -4.64 14.42 9.07
CA LYS A 187 -4.53 14.47 10.53
C LYS A 187 -5.89 14.33 11.21
N GLU A 188 -6.93 14.94 10.64
CA GLU A 188 -8.29 14.77 11.12
C GLU A 188 -8.77 13.32 10.94
N VAL A 189 -8.49 12.70 9.81
CA VAL A 189 -8.78 11.27 9.56
C VAL A 189 -8.07 10.41 10.61
N VAL A 190 -6.75 10.55 10.76
CA VAL A 190 -5.99 9.77 11.74
C VAL A 190 -6.50 9.99 13.15
N LYS A 191 -6.88 11.22 13.53
CA LYS A 191 -7.43 11.53 14.85
C LYS A 191 -8.73 10.78 15.13
N ASN A 192 -9.64 10.68 14.15
CA ASN A 192 -11.00 10.19 14.33
C ASN A 192 -11.20 8.70 14.00
N ILE A 193 -10.38 8.11 13.12
CA ILE A 193 -10.45 6.67 12.79
C ILE A 193 -9.76 5.87 13.91
N GLU A 194 -10.35 4.74 14.30
CA GLU A 194 -9.76 3.85 15.30
C GLU A 194 -8.39 3.35 14.88
N ILE A 195 -7.43 3.34 15.81
CA ILE A 195 -6.06 2.87 15.53
C ILE A 195 -6.03 1.42 15.03
N GLY A 196 -7.01 0.61 15.42
CA GLY A 196 -7.20 -0.76 14.93
C GLY A 196 -7.50 -0.88 13.43
N LYS A 197 -7.70 0.24 12.73
CA LYS A 197 -7.96 0.32 11.29
C LYS A 197 -6.86 1.03 10.50
N LEU A 198 -5.78 1.44 11.15
CA LEU A 198 -4.66 2.10 10.49
C LEU A 198 -3.50 1.13 10.28
N LEU A 199 -2.85 1.24 9.11
CA LEU A 199 -1.55 0.65 8.80
C LEU A 199 -0.52 1.76 8.64
N VAL A 200 0.75 1.44 8.83
CA VAL A 200 1.85 2.35 8.56
C VAL A 200 2.66 1.84 7.38
N GLU A 201 3.06 2.77 6.52
CA GLU A 201 3.76 2.46 5.30
C GLU A 201 4.66 3.63 4.88
N THR A 202 5.65 3.38 4.03
CA THR A 202 6.52 4.47 3.55
C THR A 202 6.15 4.98 2.18
N ASP A 203 5.66 4.13 1.31
CA ASP A 203 5.51 4.39 -0.13
C ASP A 203 6.84 4.82 -0.79
N CYS A 204 7.96 4.36 -0.22
CA CYS A 204 9.27 4.71 -0.75
C CYS A 204 9.50 4.11 -2.15
N PRO A 205 10.15 4.84 -3.06
CA PRO A 205 11.00 6.03 -2.90
C PRO A 205 10.27 7.37 -2.91
N TYR A 206 8.94 7.37 -2.84
CA TYR A 206 8.09 8.56 -2.93
C TYR A 206 7.76 9.11 -1.53
N LEU A 207 7.15 10.28 -1.48
CA LEU A 207 6.43 10.84 -0.32
C LEU A 207 7.23 10.86 0.99
N ALA A 208 8.53 11.19 0.94
CA ALA A 208 9.37 11.27 2.14
C ALA A 208 8.73 12.13 3.25
N PRO A 209 8.81 11.72 4.53
CA PRO A 209 8.35 12.50 5.66
C PRO A 209 8.95 13.92 5.67
N GLN A 210 8.25 14.90 6.28
CA GLN A 210 8.62 16.32 6.26
C GLN A 210 10.09 16.56 6.64
N LYS A 211 10.62 15.81 7.58
CA LYS A 211 12.02 15.88 8.02
C LYS A 211 13.02 15.58 6.88
N TYR A 212 12.63 14.72 5.96
CA TYR A 212 13.43 14.26 4.83
C TYR A 212 12.88 14.73 3.47
N LYS A 213 12.02 15.75 3.48
CA LYS A 213 11.32 16.28 2.32
C LYS A 213 12.28 16.73 1.27
N ARG A 214 12.83 16.38 0.39
CA ARG A 214 13.77 16.73 -0.67
C ARG A 214 14.84 15.64 -0.87
N THR A 215 14.71 14.53 -0.12
CA THR A 215 15.52 13.34 -0.35
C THR A 215 14.65 12.22 -0.88
N ARG A 216 15.25 11.21 -1.49
CA ARG A 216 14.56 9.97 -1.80
C ARG A 216 14.06 9.35 -0.48
N ASN A 217 12.80 8.94 -0.44
CA ASN A 217 12.26 8.22 0.71
C ASN A 217 12.89 6.83 0.81
N GLU A 218 12.96 6.28 2.03
CA GLU A 218 13.39 4.91 2.28
C GLU A 218 12.66 4.31 3.50
N PRO A 219 12.58 2.97 3.63
CA PRO A 219 11.79 2.34 4.69
C PRO A 219 12.25 2.70 6.10
N SER A 220 13.52 3.04 6.30
CA SER A 220 14.05 3.48 7.60
C SER A 220 13.39 4.75 8.15
N TYR A 221 12.70 5.52 7.30
CA TYR A 221 12.04 6.76 7.71
C TYR A 221 10.63 6.54 8.28
N ILE A 222 10.11 5.33 8.29
CA ILE A 222 8.77 4.98 8.80
C ILE A 222 8.55 5.42 10.25
N ILE A 223 9.62 5.49 11.05
CA ILE A 223 9.55 5.93 12.44
C ILE A 223 9.00 7.36 12.59
N GLU A 224 9.22 8.22 11.62
CA GLU A 224 8.70 9.59 11.67
C GLU A 224 7.16 9.60 11.47
N ILE A 225 6.63 8.65 10.70
CA ILE A 225 5.20 8.46 10.51
C ILE A 225 4.56 7.95 11.81
N VAL A 226 5.18 6.93 12.43
CA VAL A 226 4.74 6.39 13.73
C VAL A 226 4.73 7.46 14.81
N LYS A 227 5.76 8.32 14.85
CA LYS A 227 5.82 9.44 15.80
C LYS A 227 4.68 10.44 15.63
N GLU A 228 4.35 10.78 14.37
CA GLU A 228 3.26 11.73 14.11
C GLU A 228 1.90 11.12 14.49
N ILE A 229 1.67 9.84 14.14
CA ILE A 229 0.45 9.12 14.54
C ILE A 229 0.34 9.07 16.08
N ALA A 230 1.43 8.75 16.78
CA ALA A 230 1.47 8.72 18.25
C ALA A 230 1.10 10.08 18.87
N SER A 231 1.63 11.16 18.31
CA SER A 231 1.30 12.52 18.73
C SER A 231 -0.18 12.84 18.51
N ILE A 232 -0.75 12.52 17.34
CA ILE A 232 -2.15 12.80 16.99
C ILE A 232 -3.10 11.98 17.87
N LYS A 233 -2.76 10.72 18.13
CA LYS A 233 -3.56 9.77 18.93
C LYS A 233 -3.40 9.95 20.45
N ASN A 234 -2.40 10.73 20.88
CA ASN A 234 -1.99 10.84 22.28
C ASN A 234 -1.70 9.44 22.89
N MET A 235 -0.93 8.64 22.14
CA MET A 235 -0.50 7.29 22.51
C MET A 235 1.03 7.20 22.51
N SER A 236 1.59 6.22 23.22
CA SER A 236 3.03 5.97 23.15
C SER A 236 3.45 5.34 21.81
N LEU A 237 4.70 5.50 21.43
CA LEU A 237 5.26 4.86 20.22
C LEU A 237 5.06 3.34 20.26
N ASN A 238 5.30 2.71 21.41
CA ASN A 238 5.16 1.28 21.58
C ASN A 238 3.72 0.79 21.36
N GLU A 239 2.72 1.56 21.79
CA GLU A 239 1.32 1.22 21.56
C GLU A 239 0.97 1.33 20.08
N ILE A 240 1.41 2.39 19.39
CA ILE A 240 1.19 2.53 17.94
C ILE A 240 1.86 1.38 17.19
N GLU A 241 3.15 1.10 17.45
CA GLU A 241 3.86 -0.03 16.83
C GLU A 241 3.13 -1.36 17.05
N LYS A 242 2.73 -1.63 18.29
CA LYS A 242 2.04 -2.88 18.63
C LYS A 242 0.73 -3.04 17.87
N VAL A 243 -0.10 -1.99 17.84
CA VAL A 243 -1.44 -2.07 17.22
C VAL A 243 -1.31 -2.12 15.70
N THR A 244 -0.49 -1.27 15.08
CA THR A 244 -0.34 -1.25 13.62
C THR A 244 0.31 -2.52 13.09
N ASN A 245 1.27 -3.11 13.82
CA ASN A 245 1.82 -4.42 13.49
C ASN A 245 0.76 -5.51 13.58
N GLN A 246 -0.07 -5.51 14.64
CA GLN A 246 -1.15 -6.48 14.74
C GLN A 246 -2.17 -6.33 13.60
N ASN A 247 -2.47 -5.10 13.19
CA ASN A 247 -3.33 -4.82 12.05
C ASN A 247 -2.73 -5.41 10.75
N ALA A 248 -1.43 -5.19 10.51
CA ALA A 248 -0.73 -5.75 9.36
C ALA A 248 -0.74 -7.28 9.36
N LEU A 249 -0.48 -7.92 10.51
CA LEU A 249 -0.55 -9.38 10.66
C LEU A 249 -1.96 -9.94 10.46
N ASN A 250 -2.98 -9.20 10.88
CA ASN A 250 -4.39 -9.59 10.69
C ASN A 250 -4.81 -9.52 9.22
N LEU A 251 -4.35 -8.50 8.50
CA LEU A 251 -4.67 -8.31 7.08
C LEU A 251 -3.84 -9.26 6.21
N PHE A 252 -2.53 -9.23 6.35
CA PHE A 252 -1.58 -9.97 5.52
C PHE A 252 -1.17 -11.28 6.20
N LYS A 253 -2.08 -12.24 6.27
CA LYS A 253 -1.90 -13.51 7.02
C LYS A 253 -0.64 -14.32 6.66
N GLY A 254 -0.02 -14.03 5.52
CA GLY A 254 1.21 -14.69 5.07
C GLY A 254 2.51 -14.15 5.69
N ILE A 255 2.50 -12.99 6.35
CA ILE A 255 3.70 -12.35 6.91
C ILE A 255 4.01 -12.87 8.33
N LYS A 256 4.19 -14.16 8.49
CA LYS A 256 4.49 -14.79 9.80
C LYS A 256 5.93 -14.57 10.24
#